data_ee643990b074de1c4eea3cce8f1611fb
#
_entry.id   ee643990b074de1c4eea3cce8f1611fb
#
_cell.length_a   1.000
_cell.length_b   1.000
_cell.length_c   1.000
_cell.angle_alpha   90.00
_cell.angle_beta   90.00
_cell.angle_gamma   90.00
#
_symmetry.space_group_name_H-M   'P 1'
#
loop_
_entity.id
_entity.type
_entity.pdbx_description
1 polymer ?
#
loop_
_entity_poly.entity_id
_entity_poly.type
_entity_poly.pdbx_seq_one_letter_code
_entity_poly.pdbx_strand_id
1 'polypeptide(L)'
;MKKVRLILFVVFATTTNMFAQGYKIGDKAMDFSLKSTNENFVAMKDFTAAKGFIVVFTCNHCPFAKAYEQRILLLDAKYASKGFPVIAINPNDANREPEDSFEKMQEMAKERKYTFPYLVDETQDIAKTYGAARTPHVFVLKKEDDGLVVKYIGAIDDNSDDATKVTKKYVEKAVDALLANKPIATAETKAIGCTIKWRP
;
A
#
# COMPACT_ATOMS: atom_id res chain seq x y z
N MET A 1 -13.12 52.57 -45.95
CA MET A 1 -12.07 52.17 -45.00
C MET A 1 -12.69 51.28 -43.95
N LYS A 2 -12.58 49.93 -44.09
CA LYS A 2 -13.15 48.93 -43.15
C LYS A 2 -12.16 48.69 -42.02
N LYS A 3 -12.55 49.02 -40.78
CA LYS A 3 -11.76 48.73 -39.56
C LYS A 3 -11.94 47.27 -39.18
N VAL A 4 -10.87 46.46 -39.32
CA VAL A 4 -10.82 45.10 -38.80
C VAL A 4 -10.53 45.17 -37.28
N ARG A 5 -11.46 44.72 -36.47
CA ARG A 5 -11.27 44.54 -35.02
C ARG A 5 -10.68 43.15 -34.78
N LEU A 6 -9.41 43.12 -34.38
CA LEU A 6 -8.75 41.91 -33.93
C LEU A 6 -9.23 41.56 -32.49
N ILE A 7 -9.99 40.50 -32.37
CA ILE A 7 -10.42 39.99 -31.05
C ILE A 7 -9.35 39.00 -30.58
N LEU A 8 -8.62 39.40 -29.53
CA LEU A 8 -7.60 38.59 -28.89
C LEU A 8 -8.31 37.60 -27.92
N PHE A 9 -8.39 36.31 -28.27
CA PHE A 9 -8.86 35.26 -27.36
C PHE A 9 -7.73 34.92 -26.39
N VAL A 10 -7.85 35.38 -25.13
CA VAL A 10 -6.99 34.93 -24.04
C VAL A 10 -7.52 33.59 -23.54
N VAL A 11 -6.83 32.49 -23.88
CA VAL A 11 -7.09 31.17 -23.31
C VAL A 11 -6.51 31.13 -21.92
N PHE A 12 -7.37 31.22 -20.91
CA PHE A 12 -7.01 30.99 -19.52
C PHE A 12 -6.85 29.46 -19.32
N ALA A 13 -5.60 28.98 -19.32
CA ALA A 13 -5.31 27.62 -18.90
C ALA A 13 -5.49 27.52 -17.38
N THR A 14 -6.62 27.02 -16.93
CA THR A 14 -6.86 26.65 -15.52
C THR A 14 -6.07 25.37 -15.23
N THR A 15 -4.92 25.49 -14.58
CA THR A 15 -4.25 24.34 -13.97
C THR A 15 -5.08 23.87 -12.79
N THR A 16 -5.90 22.85 -13.00
CA THR A 16 -6.54 22.12 -11.91
C THR A 16 -5.45 21.37 -11.16
N ASN A 17 -5.12 21.80 -9.93
CA ASN A 17 -4.38 20.98 -8.99
C ASN A 17 -5.25 19.74 -8.70
N MET A 18 -5.02 18.64 -9.41
CA MET A 18 -5.51 17.33 -9.02
C MET A 18 -4.75 16.92 -7.75
N PHE A 19 -5.32 17.22 -6.59
CA PHE A 19 -4.94 16.47 -5.39
C PHE A 19 -5.16 14.99 -5.72
N ALA A 20 -4.11 14.20 -5.64
CA ALA A 20 -4.19 12.78 -5.90
C ALA A 20 -5.22 12.17 -4.93
N GLN A 21 -6.42 11.95 -5.43
CA GLN A 21 -7.41 11.14 -4.74
C GLN A 21 -6.84 9.71 -4.81
N GLY A 22 -6.57 9.10 -3.65
CA GLY A 22 -5.96 7.77 -3.60
C GLY A 22 -6.67 6.72 -4.48
N TYR A 23 -6.04 5.61 -4.72
CA TYR A 23 -6.56 4.57 -5.59
C TYR A 23 -7.94 4.06 -5.18
N LYS A 24 -8.73 3.72 -6.20
CA LYS A 24 -10.00 3.00 -6.11
C LYS A 24 -9.85 1.60 -6.68
N ILE A 25 -10.81 0.74 -6.39
CA ILE A 25 -10.89 -0.59 -7.00
C ILE A 25 -10.98 -0.46 -8.52
N GLY A 26 -10.10 -1.15 -9.22
CA GLY A 26 -9.97 -1.12 -10.68
C GLY A 26 -8.93 -0.15 -11.21
N ASP A 27 -8.40 0.75 -10.40
CA ASP A 27 -7.34 1.66 -10.84
C ASP A 27 -6.03 0.92 -11.11
N LYS A 28 -5.25 1.44 -12.05
CA LYS A 28 -3.88 0.99 -12.29
C LYS A 28 -2.96 1.53 -11.21
N ALA A 29 -2.32 0.63 -10.48
CA ALA A 29 -1.32 0.99 -9.49
C ALA A 29 0.03 1.23 -10.17
N MET A 30 0.70 2.33 -9.80
CA MET A 30 2.08 2.58 -10.21
C MET A 30 3.03 1.63 -9.51
N ASP A 31 4.11 1.26 -10.19
CA ASP A 31 5.27 0.66 -9.54
C ASP A 31 6.04 1.71 -8.74
N PHE A 32 6.83 1.26 -7.81
CA PHE A 32 7.70 2.09 -6.99
C PHE A 32 9.10 1.45 -6.90
N SER A 33 10.07 2.24 -6.48
CA SER A 33 11.39 1.75 -6.10
C SER A 33 11.75 2.39 -4.77
N LEU A 34 11.67 1.61 -3.69
CA LEU A 34 11.88 2.08 -2.32
C LEU A 34 13.04 1.34 -1.65
N LYS A 35 13.71 2.01 -0.71
CA LYS A 35 14.79 1.42 0.07
C LYS A 35 14.23 0.42 1.08
N SER A 36 14.74 -0.81 1.04
CA SER A 36 14.39 -1.88 1.98
C SER A 36 15.34 -1.89 3.18
N THR A 37 14.89 -2.49 4.27
CA THR A 37 15.69 -2.68 5.50
C THR A 37 17.00 -3.44 5.30
N ASN A 38 17.18 -4.14 4.19
CA ASN A 38 18.44 -4.74 3.77
C ASN A 38 19.32 -3.82 2.91
N GLU A 39 18.97 -2.52 2.85
CA GLU A 39 19.62 -1.43 2.12
C GLU A 39 19.52 -1.48 0.59
N ASN A 40 18.99 -2.53 0.00
CA ASN A 40 18.71 -2.60 -1.43
C ASN A 40 17.43 -1.84 -1.78
N PHE A 41 17.37 -1.31 -3.00
CA PHE A 41 16.11 -0.81 -3.54
C PHE A 41 15.30 -1.97 -4.09
N VAL A 42 14.00 -1.96 -3.81
CA VAL A 42 13.03 -2.98 -4.22
C VAL A 42 11.88 -2.33 -4.99
N ALA A 43 11.57 -2.90 -6.15
CA ALA A 43 10.44 -2.54 -6.98
C ALA A 43 9.55 -3.75 -7.24
N MET A 44 8.24 -3.54 -7.47
CA MET A 44 7.34 -4.67 -7.77
C MET A 44 7.71 -5.39 -9.07
N LYS A 45 8.27 -4.68 -10.05
CA LYS A 45 8.76 -5.27 -11.31
C LYS A 45 9.86 -6.31 -11.13
N ASP A 46 10.61 -6.25 -10.00
CA ASP A 46 11.71 -7.19 -9.72
C ASP A 46 11.17 -8.61 -9.41
N PHE A 47 9.90 -8.73 -9.07
CA PHE A 47 9.22 -9.99 -8.78
C PHE A 47 8.61 -10.58 -10.05
N THR A 48 9.43 -11.10 -10.94
CA THR A 48 9.01 -11.56 -12.29
C THR A 48 7.96 -12.68 -12.25
N ALA A 49 7.99 -13.55 -11.24
CA ALA A 49 7.03 -14.64 -11.05
C ALA A 49 5.74 -14.22 -10.32
N ALA A 50 5.64 -12.96 -9.86
CA ALA A 50 4.46 -12.51 -9.15
C ALA A 50 3.25 -12.38 -10.10
N LYS A 51 2.10 -12.83 -9.62
CA LYS A 51 0.77 -12.66 -10.23
C LYS A 51 0.04 -11.44 -9.68
N GLY A 52 0.55 -10.89 -8.57
CA GLY A 52 0.05 -9.73 -7.87
C GLY A 52 0.82 -9.50 -6.59
N PHE A 53 0.34 -8.60 -5.74
CA PHE A 53 1.01 -8.21 -4.50
C PHE A 53 0.01 -7.95 -3.39
N ILE A 54 0.43 -8.18 -2.15
CA ILE A 54 -0.23 -7.70 -0.94
C ILE A 54 0.63 -6.54 -0.42
N VAL A 55 0.29 -5.30 -0.80
CA VAL A 55 0.99 -4.09 -0.33
C VAL A 55 0.38 -3.68 0.99
N VAL A 56 1.19 -3.57 2.05
CA VAL A 56 0.75 -3.23 3.40
C VAL A 56 1.48 -1.98 3.88
N PHE A 57 0.78 -0.86 3.97
CA PHE A 57 1.30 0.30 4.68
C PHE A 57 1.22 0.02 6.18
N THR A 58 2.37 -0.07 6.84
CA THR A 58 2.50 -0.43 8.26
C THR A 58 3.61 0.38 8.92
N CYS A 59 3.84 0.20 10.22
CA CYS A 59 4.89 0.92 10.95
C CYS A 59 5.27 0.16 12.22
N ASN A 60 6.33 0.61 12.91
CA ASN A 60 6.86 -0.08 14.08
C ASN A 60 6.09 0.24 15.37
N HIS A 61 5.73 1.52 15.58
CA HIS A 61 5.25 2.00 16.89
C HIS A 61 3.77 1.75 17.13
N CYS A 62 2.94 1.76 16.08
CA CYS A 62 1.48 1.71 16.19
C CYS A 62 0.99 0.41 16.85
N PRO A 63 0.17 0.45 17.92
CA PRO A 63 -0.38 -0.76 18.55
C PRO A 63 -1.15 -1.66 17.59
N PHE A 64 -1.90 -1.08 16.64
CA PHE A 64 -2.61 -1.84 15.61
C PHE A 64 -1.63 -2.54 14.66
N ALA A 65 -0.56 -1.86 14.22
CA ALA A 65 0.45 -2.47 13.37
C ALA A 65 1.12 -3.64 14.09
N LYS A 66 1.48 -3.48 15.37
CA LYS A 66 2.03 -4.55 16.21
C LYS A 66 1.07 -5.73 16.37
N ALA A 67 -0.21 -5.47 16.58
CA ALA A 67 -1.23 -6.51 16.70
C ALA A 67 -1.42 -7.32 15.41
N TYR A 68 -1.17 -6.70 14.26
CA TYR A 68 -1.29 -7.34 12.95
C TYR A 68 0.01 -7.98 12.43
N GLU A 69 1.15 -7.72 13.04
CA GLU A 69 2.48 -8.16 12.57
C GLU A 69 2.52 -9.66 12.24
N GLN A 70 2.12 -10.51 13.18
CA GLN A 70 2.10 -11.95 12.97
C GLN A 70 1.15 -12.37 11.83
N ARG A 71 0.04 -11.64 11.63
CA ARG A 71 -0.91 -11.94 10.55
C ARG A 71 -0.33 -11.56 9.18
N ILE A 72 0.47 -10.49 9.12
CA ILE A 72 1.20 -10.11 7.90
C ILE A 72 2.25 -11.17 7.54
N LEU A 73 3.00 -11.70 8.52
CA LEU A 73 3.91 -12.82 8.32
C LEU A 73 3.19 -14.06 7.79
N LEU A 74 2.02 -14.38 8.35
CA LEU A 74 1.20 -15.52 7.90
C LEU A 74 0.64 -15.32 6.50
N LEU A 75 0.30 -14.08 6.11
CA LEU A 75 -0.13 -13.77 4.74
C LEU A 75 1.01 -14.03 3.75
N ASP A 76 2.22 -13.58 4.04
CA ASP A 76 3.38 -13.84 3.18
C ASP A 76 3.66 -15.34 3.07
N ALA A 77 3.76 -16.03 4.19
CA ALA A 77 3.99 -17.47 4.24
C ALA A 77 2.94 -18.27 3.43
N LYS A 78 1.68 -17.82 3.44
CA LYS A 78 0.57 -18.49 2.73
C LYS A 78 0.55 -18.19 1.23
N TYR A 79 0.93 -16.97 0.81
CA TYR A 79 0.62 -16.49 -0.53
C TYR A 79 1.84 -16.17 -1.39
N ALA A 80 3.04 -15.96 -0.83
CA ALA A 80 4.23 -15.63 -1.62
C ALA A 80 4.52 -16.70 -2.68
N SER A 81 4.53 -17.98 -2.31
CA SER A 81 4.76 -19.11 -3.23
C SER A 81 3.64 -19.30 -4.26
N LYS A 82 2.46 -18.70 -4.04
CA LYS A 82 1.33 -18.71 -4.97
C LYS A 82 1.33 -17.51 -5.93
N GLY A 83 2.34 -16.64 -5.80
CA GLY A 83 2.54 -15.47 -6.65
C GLY A 83 1.94 -14.17 -6.10
N PHE A 84 1.59 -14.12 -4.82
CA PHE A 84 1.14 -12.91 -4.13
C PHE A 84 2.01 -12.61 -2.90
N PRO A 85 3.29 -12.22 -3.09
CA PRO A 85 4.15 -11.84 -1.97
C PRO A 85 3.63 -10.58 -1.27
N VAL A 86 3.96 -10.46 0.02
CA VAL A 86 3.77 -9.22 0.78
C VAL A 86 4.88 -8.24 0.46
N ILE A 87 4.55 -6.96 0.36
CA ILE A 87 5.48 -5.83 0.42
C ILE A 87 4.97 -4.89 1.51
N ALA A 88 5.73 -4.75 2.58
CA ALA A 88 5.41 -3.83 3.67
C ALA A 88 6.12 -2.48 3.45
N ILE A 89 5.40 -1.38 3.70
CA ILE A 89 5.90 -0.02 3.49
C ILE A 89 5.63 0.80 4.76
N ASN A 90 6.67 1.41 5.32
CA ASN A 90 6.54 2.39 6.39
C ASN A 90 6.51 3.81 5.80
N PRO A 91 5.37 4.50 5.91
CA PRO A 91 5.21 5.86 5.40
C PRO A 91 5.43 6.95 6.46
N ASN A 92 5.75 6.59 7.70
CA ASN A 92 5.82 7.57 8.79
C ASN A 92 7.10 8.40 8.73
N ASP A 93 6.96 9.70 9.00
CA ASP A 93 8.10 10.58 9.17
C ASP A 93 8.81 10.28 10.50
N ALA A 94 10.06 9.85 10.43
CA ALA A 94 10.88 9.52 11.61
C ALA A 94 11.17 10.74 12.52
N ASN A 95 11.08 11.96 11.98
CA ASN A 95 11.20 13.17 12.82
C ASN A 95 9.98 13.36 13.73
N ARG A 96 8.82 12.85 13.33
CA ARG A 96 7.58 12.89 14.11
C ARG A 96 7.38 11.65 14.97
N GLU A 97 7.97 10.54 14.55
CA GLU A 97 7.89 9.25 15.23
C GLU A 97 9.24 8.52 15.15
N PRO A 98 10.17 8.78 16.07
CA PRO A 98 11.52 8.20 16.03
C PRO A 98 11.56 6.67 16.07
N GLU A 99 10.54 6.01 16.65
CA GLU A 99 10.42 4.56 16.64
C GLU A 99 10.16 3.97 15.24
N ASP A 100 9.82 4.82 14.26
CA ASP A 100 9.65 4.45 12.87
C ASP A 100 10.85 4.83 12.00
N SER A 101 12.01 5.16 12.62
CA SER A 101 13.26 5.41 11.89
C SER A 101 13.73 4.19 11.11
N PHE A 102 14.56 4.41 10.10
CA PHE A 102 15.07 3.33 9.25
C PHE A 102 15.86 2.29 10.05
N GLU A 103 16.67 2.74 11.01
CA GLU A 103 17.42 1.89 11.91
C GLU A 103 16.50 1.00 12.76
N LYS A 104 15.41 1.59 13.28
CA LYS A 104 14.39 0.84 14.02
C LYS A 104 13.62 -0.16 13.16
N MET A 105 13.38 0.17 11.90
CA MET A 105 12.82 -0.77 10.93
C MET A 105 13.78 -1.96 10.69
N GLN A 106 15.08 -1.70 10.56
CA GLN A 106 16.10 -2.76 10.40
C GLN A 106 16.15 -3.68 11.64
N GLU A 107 16.16 -3.09 12.85
CA GLU A 107 16.13 -3.84 14.11
C GLU A 107 14.90 -4.75 14.15
N MET A 108 13.72 -4.21 13.90
CA MET A 108 12.45 -4.95 13.93
C MET A 108 12.43 -6.07 12.88
N ALA A 109 12.80 -5.77 11.63
CA ALA A 109 12.79 -6.76 10.56
C ALA A 109 13.70 -7.96 10.88
N LYS A 110 14.86 -7.69 11.49
CA LYS A 110 15.80 -8.72 11.93
C LYS A 110 15.27 -9.52 13.12
N GLU A 111 14.78 -8.85 14.16
CA GLU A 111 14.24 -9.48 15.38
C GLU A 111 13.04 -10.36 15.06
N ARG A 112 12.10 -9.87 14.25
CA ARG A 112 10.88 -10.55 13.88
C ARG A 112 11.02 -11.49 12.69
N LYS A 113 12.24 -11.55 12.11
CA LYS A 113 12.59 -12.44 10.98
C LYS A 113 11.62 -12.27 9.81
N TYR A 114 11.42 -11.01 9.36
CA TYR A 114 10.54 -10.73 8.23
C TYR A 114 10.98 -11.48 6.98
N THR A 115 10.05 -12.17 6.34
CA THR A 115 10.26 -12.95 5.11
C THR A 115 10.00 -12.13 3.85
N PHE A 116 9.45 -10.95 4.01
CA PHE A 116 9.04 -10.01 2.96
C PHE A 116 9.86 -8.72 3.04
N PRO A 117 9.96 -7.95 1.95
CA PRO A 117 10.59 -6.63 1.97
C PRO A 117 9.84 -5.66 2.89
N TYR A 118 10.58 -4.98 3.78
CA TYR A 118 10.06 -3.87 4.56
C TYR A 118 10.76 -2.59 4.11
N LEU A 119 9.99 -1.70 3.48
CA LEU A 119 10.46 -0.56 2.73
C LEU A 119 10.14 0.74 3.46
N VAL A 120 10.99 1.76 3.30
CA VAL A 120 10.72 3.11 3.78
C VAL A 120 10.25 3.99 2.64
N ASP A 121 9.11 4.69 2.83
CA ASP A 121 8.60 5.72 1.92
C ASP A 121 8.97 7.10 2.47
N GLU A 122 10.26 7.49 2.33
CA GLU A 122 10.81 8.71 2.91
C GLU A 122 10.10 9.98 2.45
N THR A 123 9.68 10.04 1.19
CA THR A 123 8.98 11.20 0.62
C THR A 123 7.49 11.18 0.92
N GLN A 124 6.96 10.04 1.32
CA GLN A 124 5.53 9.77 1.52
C GLN A 124 4.69 9.86 0.24
N ASP A 125 5.36 9.89 -0.92
CA ASP A 125 4.67 10.04 -2.20
C ASP A 125 3.91 8.77 -2.58
N ILE A 126 4.46 7.59 -2.22
CA ILE A 126 3.78 6.33 -2.50
C ILE A 126 2.54 6.20 -1.61
N ALA A 127 2.65 6.50 -0.32
CA ALA A 127 1.50 6.50 0.57
C ALA A 127 0.39 7.48 0.12
N LYS A 128 0.78 8.69 -0.31
CA LYS A 128 -0.17 9.69 -0.86
C LYS A 128 -0.83 9.20 -2.14
N THR A 129 -0.05 8.65 -3.08
CA THR A 129 -0.55 8.13 -4.36
C THR A 129 -1.52 6.98 -4.17
N TYR A 130 -1.18 6.04 -3.29
CA TYR A 130 -2.07 4.93 -2.94
C TYR A 130 -3.31 5.39 -2.16
N GLY A 131 -3.25 6.54 -1.51
CA GLY A 131 -4.31 7.00 -0.60
C GLY A 131 -4.29 6.25 0.73
N ALA A 132 -3.11 5.78 1.14
CA ALA A 132 -2.94 5.17 2.45
C ALA A 132 -3.19 6.21 3.54
N ALA A 133 -4.08 5.91 4.48
CA ALA A 133 -4.47 6.85 5.53
C ALA A 133 -4.11 6.35 6.94
N ARG A 134 -3.82 5.07 7.07
CA ARG A 134 -3.59 4.40 8.36
C ARG A 134 -2.49 3.35 8.27
N THR A 135 -2.04 2.91 9.42
CA THR A 135 -1.15 1.76 9.59
C THR A 135 -1.78 0.77 10.60
N PRO A 136 -2.15 -0.48 10.15
CA PRO A 136 -2.02 -0.98 8.78
C PRO A 136 -3.12 -0.52 7.82
N HIS A 137 -2.79 -0.41 6.52
CA HIS A 137 -3.73 -0.26 5.41
C HIS A 137 -3.26 -1.13 4.24
N VAL A 138 -4.13 -1.99 3.72
CA VAL A 138 -3.76 -3.00 2.71
C VAL A 138 -4.34 -2.69 1.35
N PHE A 139 -3.53 -2.93 0.32
CA PHE A 139 -3.92 -2.91 -1.09
C PHE A 139 -3.52 -4.26 -1.70
N VAL A 140 -4.49 -5.02 -2.24
CA VAL A 140 -4.18 -6.21 -3.02
C VAL A 140 -4.20 -5.84 -4.50
N LEU A 141 -3.09 -6.06 -5.15
CA LEU A 141 -2.88 -5.78 -6.57
C LEU A 141 -2.87 -7.09 -7.36
N LYS A 142 -3.46 -7.11 -8.54
CA LYS A 142 -3.36 -8.22 -9.51
C LYS A 142 -2.58 -7.74 -10.74
N LYS A 143 -1.64 -8.55 -11.22
CA LYS A 143 -0.97 -8.30 -12.49
C LYS A 143 -1.93 -8.68 -13.62
N GLU A 144 -2.16 -7.75 -14.52
CA GLU A 144 -2.95 -7.89 -15.74
C GLU A 144 -2.08 -7.51 -16.93
N ASP A 145 -2.57 -7.68 -18.15
CA ASP A 145 -1.78 -7.52 -19.39
C ASP A 145 -1.11 -6.14 -19.50
N ASP A 146 -1.75 -5.11 -18.98
CA ASP A 146 -1.32 -3.72 -19.09
C ASP A 146 -0.86 -3.08 -17.76
N GLY A 147 -0.57 -3.90 -16.74
CA GLY A 147 0.00 -3.45 -15.47
C GLY A 147 -0.64 -4.06 -14.23
N LEU A 148 -0.39 -3.42 -13.09
CA LEU A 148 -0.95 -3.82 -11.80
C LEU A 148 -2.28 -3.10 -11.57
N VAL A 149 -3.32 -3.85 -11.21
CA VAL A 149 -4.67 -3.33 -10.97
C VAL A 149 -5.08 -3.56 -9.52
N VAL A 150 -5.60 -2.52 -8.87
CA VAL A 150 -6.08 -2.57 -7.49
C VAL A 150 -7.35 -3.42 -7.42
N LYS A 151 -7.33 -4.48 -6.63
CA LYS A 151 -8.45 -5.42 -6.49
C LYS A 151 -9.07 -5.43 -5.09
N TYR A 152 -8.32 -5.02 -4.08
CA TYR A 152 -8.82 -4.87 -2.71
C TYR A 152 -8.14 -3.69 -2.03
N ILE A 153 -8.91 -2.95 -1.19
CA ILE A 153 -8.41 -1.87 -0.33
C ILE A 153 -9.04 -2.02 1.05
N GLY A 154 -8.26 -1.96 2.12
CA GLY A 154 -8.81 -1.87 3.47
C GLY A 154 -8.04 -2.59 4.59
N ALA A 155 -8.79 -3.20 5.51
CA ALA A 155 -8.28 -3.90 6.67
C ALA A 155 -7.79 -5.33 6.32
N ILE A 156 -6.94 -5.90 7.16
CA ILE A 156 -6.50 -7.30 7.02
C ILE A 156 -7.66 -8.26 7.31
N ASP A 157 -8.38 -8.01 8.39
CA ASP A 157 -9.54 -8.78 8.85
C ASP A 157 -10.50 -7.89 9.68
N ASP A 158 -11.51 -8.49 10.31
CA ASP A 158 -12.56 -7.78 11.06
C ASP A 158 -12.28 -7.64 12.56
N ASN A 159 -11.10 -8.06 13.06
CA ASN A 159 -10.77 -7.95 14.48
C ASN A 159 -9.29 -7.58 14.71
N SER A 160 -9.03 -6.31 15.02
CA SER A 160 -7.67 -5.82 15.30
C SER A 160 -7.12 -6.31 16.63
N ASP A 161 -7.98 -6.59 17.61
CA ASP A 161 -7.58 -6.79 18.99
C ASP A 161 -7.26 -8.26 19.30
N ASP A 162 -8.04 -9.19 18.73
CA ASP A 162 -7.94 -10.60 19.03
C ASP A 162 -8.03 -11.47 17.76
N ALA A 163 -6.90 -12.04 17.37
CA ALA A 163 -6.82 -12.90 16.19
C ALA A 163 -7.72 -14.14 16.26
N THR A 164 -8.03 -14.60 17.48
CA THR A 164 -8.89 -15.79 17.69
C THR A 164 -10.37 -15.51 17.45
N LYS A 165 -10.75 -14.22 17.49
CA LYS A 165 -12.11 -13.75 17.26
C LYS A 165 -12.36 -13.26 15.84
N VAL A 166 -11.38 -13.40 14.93
CA VAL A 166 -11.53 -13.06 13.53
C VAL A 166 -12.57 -13.95 12.87
N THR A 167 -13.61 -13.33 12.32
CA THR A 167 -14.68 -14.03 11.57
C THR A 167 -14.58 -13.78 10.07
N LYS A 168 -13.98 -12.66 9.65
CA LYS A 168 -13.83 -12.26 8.25
C LYS A 168 -12.38 -11.92 7.95
N LYS A 169 -11.70 -12.80 7.25
CA LYS A 169 -10.33 -12.64 6.77
C LYS A 169 -10.34 -11.97 5.39
N TYR A 170 -10.43 -10.64 5.36
CA TYR A 170 -10.69 -9.90 4.13
C TYR A 170 -9.59 -10.09 3.08
N VAL A 171 -8.32 -9.90 3.46
CA VAL A 171 -7.18 -10.05 2.54
C VAL A 171 -7.06 -11.49 2.04
N GLU A 172 -7.17 -12.49 2.95
CA GLU A 172 -7.12 -13.89 2.53
C GLU A 172 -8.23 -14.21 1.52
N LYS A 173 -9.49 -13.79 1.79
CA LYS A 173 -10.61 -14.00 0.86
C LYS A 173 -10.41 -13.30 -0.47
N ALA A 174 -9.82 -12.10 -0.46
CA ALA A 174 -9.53 -11.37 -1.70
C ALA A 174 -8.49 -12.12 -2.54
N VAL A 175 -7.37 -12.53 -1.96
CA VAL A 175 -6.31 -13.26 -2.68
C VAL A 175 -6.80 -14.65 -3.12
N ASP A 176 -7.54 -15.38 -2.28
CA ASP A 176 -8.10 -16.68 -2.64
C ASP A 176 -9.08 -16.59 -3.82
N ALA A 177 -9.91 -15.52 -3.87
CA ALA A 177 -10.79 -15.26 -5.02
C ALA A 177 -9.99 -14.98 -6.30
N LEU A 178 -8.93 -14.16 -6.23
CA LEU A 178 -8.07 -13.86 -7.37
C LEU A 178 -7.35 -15.11 -7.90
N LEU A 179 -6.85 -15.97 -7.02
CA LEU A 179 -6.21 -17.23 -7.38
C LEU A 179 -7.19 -18.21 -8.04
N ALA A 180 -8.47 -18.15 -7.64
CA ALA A 180 -9.54 -18.96 -8.22
C ALA A 180 -10.18 -18.32 -9.48
N ASN A 181 -9.70 -17.16 -9.92
CA ASN A 181 -10.30 -16.34 -10.99
C ASN A 181 -11.79 -16.03 -10.73
N LYS A 182 -12.15 -15.77 -9.47
CA LYS A 182 -13.49 -15.41 -9.04
C LYS A 182 -13.57 -13.94 -8.64
N PRO A 183 -14.74 -13.30 -8.70
CA PRO A 183 -14.92 -11.95 -8.17
C PRO A 183 -14.70 -11.91 -6.66
N ILE A 184 -14.13 -10.80 -6.17
CA ILE A 184 -13.98 -10.55 -4.74
C ILE A 184 -15.32 -10.07 -4.18
N ALA A 185 -15.88 -10.79 -3.22
CA ALA A 185 -17.18 -10.47 -2.64
C ALA A 185 -17.17 -9.17 -1.82
N THR A 186 -16.03 -8.85 -1.17
CA THR A 186 -15.84 -7.61 -0.41
C THR A 186 -14.52 -7.01 -0.84
N ALA A 187 -14.56 -6.14 -1.85
CA ALA A 187 -13.37 -5.55 -2.45
C ALA A 187 -12.84 -4.33 -1.68
N GLU A 188 -13.66 -3.72 -0.82
CA GLU A 188 -13.28 -2.56 -0.04
C GLU A 188 -13.79 -2.66 1.39
N THR A 189 -12.95 -2.28 2.36
CA THR A 189 -13.29 -2.17 3.78
C THR A 189 -12.61 -0.96 4.39
N LYS A 190 -13.09 -0.49 5.54
CA LYS A 190 -12.44 0.58 6.28
C LYS A 190 -11.14 0.07 6.92
N ALA A 191 -10.00 0.68 6.61
CA ALA A 191 -8.75 0.41 7.32
C ALA A 191 -8.86 0.84 8.79
N ILE A 192 -8.40 -0.02 9.68
CA ILE A 192 -8.38 0.21 11.13
C ILE A 192 -6.92 0.29 11.56
N GLY A 193 -6.53 1.40 12.17
CA GLY A 193 -5.14 1.65 12.56
C GLY A 193 -4.87 3.08 12.96
N CYS A 194 -3.63 3.37 13.30
CA CYS A 194 -3.15 4.73 13.59
C CYS A 194 -3.08 5.57 12.30
N THR A 195 -3.25 6.87 12.42
CA THR A 195 -3.03 7.79 11.29
C THR A 195 -1.54 7.85 10.95
N ILE A 196 -1.24 7.95 9.66
CA ILE A 196 0.13 8.17 9.17
C ILE A 196 0.67 9.49 9.73
N LYS A 197 1.94 9.48 10.12
CA LYS A 197 2.67 10.67 10.60
C LYS A 197 3.25 11.41 9.39
N TRP A 198 2.42 12.27 8.79
CA TRP A 198 2.82 13.05 7.63
C TRP A 198 3.88 14.09 7.98
N ARG A 199 4.84 14.33 7.07
CA ARG A 199 5.72 15.50 7.13
C ARG A 199 4.88 16.79 7.12
N PRO A 200 5.37 17.86 7.78
CA PRO A 200 4.74 19.19 7.72
C PRO A 200 4.64 19.74 6.31
#